data_afef1663f8ea78156c0518036aa30518
#
_entry.id   afef1663f8ea78156c0518036aa30518
#
_cell.length_a   1.000
_cell.length_b   1.000
_cell.length_c   1.000
_cell.angle_alpha   90.00
_cell.angle_beta   90.00
_cell.angle_gamma   90.00
#
_symmetry.space_group_name_H-M   'P 1'
#
loop_
_entity.id
_entity.type
_entity.pdbx_description
1 polymer ?
#
loop_
_entity_poly.entity_id
_entity_poly.type
_entity_poly.pdbx_seq_one_letter_code
_entity_poly.pdbx_strand_id
1 'polypeptide(L)'
;MYGKSPYLYPMYGLGELPQGFARLSAIYGGTYMLDKPVDELVFENGRTVGVRSGTETVKCKQVYCDPSYVLDRVEKVGQVIRCICLMNHPIPNTNNALSCQIIIPQKQLGRKSGNYYLDK
;
A
#
# COMPACT_ATOMS: atom_id res chain seq x y z
N MET A 1 5.49 -0.99 21.14
CA MET A 1 4.54 0.07 20.68
C MET A 1 5.33 1.36 20.61
N TYR A 2 5.30 2.07 19.52
CA TYR A 2 6.11 3.27 19.30
C TYR A 2 5.36 4.52 19.79
N GLY A 3 5.34 4.72 21.08
CA GLY A 3 4.64 5.86 21.71
C GLY A 3 3.13 5.84 21.41
N LYS A 4 2.58 7.00 21.04
CA LYS A 4 1.16 7.18 20.69
C LYS A 4 0.90 7.16 19.18
N SER A 5 1.87 6.72 18.37
CA SER A 5 1.72 6.64 16.92
C SER A 5 0.72 5.54 16.52
N PRO A 6 -0.19 5.79 15.58
CA PRO A 6 -1.06 4.77 15.01
C PRO A 6 -0.32 3.86 14.03
N TYR A 7 0.92 4.19 13.68
CA TYR A 7 1.69 3.44 12.69
C TYR A 7 2.43 2.26 13.31
N LEU A 8 2.54 1.19 12.53
CA LEU A 8 3.32 0.02 12.86
C LEU A 8 4.67 0.07 12.12
N TYR A 9 5.74 -0.09 12.88
CA TYR A 9 7.09 -0.19 12.33
C TYR A 9 7.67 -1.54 12.71
N PRO A 10 7.78 -2.48 11.76
CA PRO A 10 8.48 -3.73 12.00
C PRO A 10 9.95 -3.47 12.28
N MET A 11 10.54 -4.28 13.16
CA MET A 11 11.91 -4.11 13.62
C MET A 11 12.94 -4.17 12.47
N TYR A 12 12.71 -5.01 11.48
CA TYR A 12 13.62 -5.25 10.36
C TYR A 12 13.11 -4.74 9.01
N GLY A 13 12.04 -3.95 9.01
CA GLY A 13 11.50 -3.30 7.83
C GLY A 13 10.06 -3.69 7.49
N LEU A 14 9.43 -2.90 6.63
CA LEU A 14 8.02 -3.08 6.27
C LEU A 14 7.73 -4.41 5.55
N GLY A 15 8.72 -5.00 4.89
CA GLY A 15 8.60 -6.31 4.25
C GLY A 15 8.27 -7.46 5.19
N GLU A 16 8.51 -7.32 6.50
CA GLU A 16 8.14 -8.34 7.49
C GLU A 16 6.63 -8.54 7.61
N LEU A 17 5.82 -7.50 7.41
CA LEU A 17 4.36 -7.61 7.46
C LEU A 17 3.84 -8.55 6.37
N PRO A 18 4.12 -8.32 5.07
CA PRO A 18 3.70 -9.24 4.03
C PRO A 18 4.29 -10.64 4.19
N GLN A 19 5.53 -10.78 4.65
CA GLN A 19 6.13 -12.10 4.91
C GLN A 19 5.43 -12.86 6.03
N GLY A 20 5.11 -12.18 7.14
CA GLY A 20 4.35 -12.77 8.25
C GLY A 20 2.97 -13.24 7.81
N PHE A 21 2.25 -12.42 7.05
CA PHE A 21 0.94 -12.79 6.52
C PHE A 21 1.01 -13.86 5.43
N ALA A 22 2.07 -13.87 4.61
CA ALA A 22 2.31 -14.94 3.64
C ALA A 22 2.47 -16.30 4.34
N ARG A 23 3.26 -16.35 5.41
CA ARG A 23 3.42 -17.55 6.22
C ARG A 23 2.09 -17.99 6.85
N LEU A 24 1.35 -17.05 7.43
CA LEU A 24 0.04 -17.34 8.02
C LEU A 24 -0.93 -17.88 6.97
N SER A 25 -1.00 -17.24 5.80
CA SER A 25 -1.83 -17.70 4.69
C SER A 25 -1.48 -19.13 4.25
N ALA A 26 -0.19 -19.44 4.16
CA ALA A 26 0.26 -20.79 3.77
C ALA A 26 -0.21 -21.88 4.74
N ILE A 27 -0.26 -21.58 6.05
CA ILE A 27 -0.78 -22.52 7.07
C ILE A 27 -2.26 -22.88 6.78
N TYR A 28 -3.03 -21.95 6.22
CA TYR A 28 -4.43 -22.14 5.84
C TYR A 28 -4.61 -22.53 4.37
N GLY A 29 -3.57 -23.02 3.71
CA GLY A 29 -3.64 -23.51 2.33
C GLY A 29 -3.53 -22.44 1.25
N GLY A 30 -3.15 -21.22 1.60
CA GLY A 30 -2.88 -20.15 0.64
C GLY A 30 -1.61 -20.43 -0.17
N THR A 31 -1.63 -20.10 -1.45
CA THR A 31 -0.50 -20.25 -2.36
C THR A 31 0.01 -18.89 -2.79
N TYR A 32 1.31 -18.66 -2.65
CA TYR A 32 2.01 -17.47 -3.13
C TYR A 32 2.80 -17.80 -4.38
N MET A 33 2.59 -17.03 -5.43
CA MET A 33 3.35 -17.12 -6.67
C MET A 33 3.99 -15.76 -6.92
N LEU A 34 5.23 -15.60 -6.50
CA LEU A 34 5.98 -14.38 -6.71
C LEU A 34 6.39 -14.28 -8.19
N ASP A 35 6.43 -13.05 -8.69
CA ASP A 35 6.81 -12.75 -10.09
C ASP A 35 5.92 -13.46 -11.14
N LYS A 36 4.72 -13.85 -10.77
CA LYS A 36 3.73 -14.41 -11.71
C LYS A 36 3.03 -13.25 -12.42
N PRO A 37 3.14 -13.13 -13.75
CA PRO A 37 2.45 -12.07 -14.48
C PRO A 37 0.94 -12.23 -14.38
N VAL A 38 0.23 -11.12 -14.30
CA VAL A 38 -1.22 -11.04 -14.38
C VAL A 38 -1.57 -10.29 -15.65
N ASP A 39 -2.17 -10.97 -16.62
CA ASP A 39 -2.49 -10.38 -17.91
C ASP A 39 -3.81 -9.62 -17.86
N GLU A 40 -4.82 -10.22 -17.23
CA GLU A 40 -6.13 -9.57 -17.09
C GLU A 40 -6.96 -10.15 -15.95
N LEU A 41 -7.94 -9.35 -15.53
CA LEU A 41 -9.04 -9.80 -14.67
C LEU A 41 -10.20 -10.26 -15.55
N VAL A 42 -10.70 -11.47 -15.30
CA VAL A 42 -11.83 -12.04 -16.05
C VAL A 42 -13.15 -11.62 -15.42
N PHE A 43 -14.03 -11.06 -16.23
CA PHE A 43 -15.34 -10.58 -15.80
C PHE A 43 -16.48 -11.35 -16.50
N GLU A 44 -17.49 -11.67 -15.72
CA GLU A 44 -18.77 -12.19 -16.21
C GLU A 44 -19.91 -11.41 -15.55
N ASN A 45 -20.83 -10.89 -16.37
CA ASN A 45 -21.97 -10.10 -15.90
C ASN A 45 -21.59 -8.96 -14.93
N GLY A 46 -20.46 -8.29 -15.20
CA GLY A 46 -19.97 -7.18 -14.39
C GLY A 46 -19.28 -7.57 -13.07
N ARG A 47 -19.12 -8.87 -12.80
CA ARG A 47 -18.41 -9.38 -11.63
C ARG A 47 -17.10 -10.03 -12.03
N THR A 48 -16.07 -9.81 -11.23
CA THR A 48 -14.79 -10.51 -11.39
C THR A 48 -14.98 -11.97 -11.00
N VAL A 49 -14.65 -12.89 -11.91
CA VAL A 49 -14.78 -14.33 -11.71
C VAL A 49 -13.44 -15.05 -11.76
N GLY A 50 -12.38 -14.38 -12.15
CA GLY A 50 -11.07 -14.98 -12.24
C GLY A 50 -9.96 -14.03 -12.60
N VAL A 51 -8.77 -14.58 -12.65
CA VAL A 51 -7.52 -13.89 -13.06
C VAL A 51 -6.84 -14.76 -14.11
N ARG A 52 -6.43 -14.16 -15.23
CA ARG A 52 -5.68 -14.85 -16.30
C ARG A 52 -4.19 -14.52 -16.19
N SER A 53 -3.37 -15.56 -16.35
CA SER A 53 -1.91 -15.48 -16.41
C SER A 53 -1.42 -16.43 -17.50
N GLY A 54 -0.96 -15.89 -18.63
CA GLY A 54 -0.63 -16.66 -19.80
C GLY A 54 -1.81 -17.49 -20.31
N THR A 55 -1.64 -18.78 -20.36
CA THR A 55 -2.68 -19.74 -20.77
C THR A 55 -3.58 -20.21 -19.62
N GLU A 56 -3.24 -19.86 -18.38
CA GLU A 56 -3.95 -20.29 -17.20
C GLU A 56 -5.00 -19.26 -16.75
N THR A 57 -6.17 -19.74 -16.36
CA THR A 57 -7.19 -18.91 -15.73
C THR A 57 -7.56 -19.49 -14.37
N VAL A 58 -7.33 -18.73 -13.33
CA VAL A 58 -7.69 -19.09 -11.96
C VAL A 58 -9.04 -18.48 -11.62
N LYS A 59 -10.01 -19.31 -11.27
CA LYS A 59 -11.34 -18.85 -10.85
C LYS A 59 -11.30 -18.41 -9.38
N CYS A 60 -11.97 -17.30 -9.07
CA CYS A 60 -12.04 -16.77 -7.72
C CYS A 60 -13.38 -16.07 -7.46
N LYS A 61 -13.71 -15.93 -6.19
CA LYS A 61 -14.92 -15.21 -5.75
C LYS A 61 -14.67 -13.71 -5.63
N GLN A 62 -13.44 -13.31 -5.32
CA GLN A 62 -13.02 -11.93 -5.10
C GLN A 62 -11.55 -11.77 -5.49
N VAL A 63 -11.21 -10.58 -5.99
CA VAL A 63 -9.83 -10.18 -6.28
C VAL A 63 -9.55 -8.89 -5.52
N TYR A 64 -8.42 -8.85 -4.84
CA TYR A 64 -7.86 -7.67 -4.21
C TYR A 64 -6.57 -7.32 -4.95
N CYS A 65 -6.50 -6.16 -5.53
CA CYS A 65 -5.33 -5.69 -6.27
C CYS A 65 -5.15 -4.18 -6.08
N ASP A 66 -3.97 -3.68 -6.36
CA ASP A 66 -3.77 -2.25 -6.48
C ASP A 66 -4.26 -1.71 -7.83
N PRO A 67 -4.44 -0.38 -7.96
CA PRO A 67 -4.98 0.21 -9.18
C PRO A 67 -4.15 -0.05 -10.46
N SER A 68 -2.88 -0.40 -10.36
CA SER A 68 -2.01 -0.61 -11.52
C SER A 68 -2.44 -1.79 -12.39
N TYR A 69 -3.18 -2.74 -11.83
CA TYR A 69 -3.73 -3.89 -12.54
C TYR A 69 -5.04 -3.59 -13.30
N VAL A 70 -5.64 -2.44 -13.08
CA VAL A 70 -6.96 -2.07 -13.63
C VAL A 70 -7.01 -0.59 -14.03
N LEU A 71 -6.01 -0.13 -14.75
CA LEU A 71 -5.86 1.29 -15.15
C LEU A 71 -7.06 1.83 -15.94
N ASP A 72 -7.77 0.96 -16.64
CA ASP A 72 -9.00 1.28 -17.37
C ASP A 72 -10.21 1.56 -16.47
N ARG A 73 -10.13 1.21 -15.20
CA ARG A 73 -11.23 1.33 -14.21
C ARG A 73 -10.92 2.28 -13.07
N VAL A 74 -9.82 3.02 -13.15
CA VAL A 74 -9.39 3.96 -12.12
C VAL A 74 -9.27 5.37 -12.68
N GLU A 75 -9.61 6.34 -11.85
CA GLU A 75 -9.46 7.75 -12.14
C GLU A 75 -8.39 8.35 -11.23
N LYS A 76 -7.48 9.13 -11.80
CA LYS A 76 -6.47 9.84 -11.04
C LYS A 76 -7.10 11.07 -10.39
N VAL A 77 -7.42 10.96 -9.11
CA VAL A 77 -8.08 12.04 -8.33
C VAL A 77 -7.09 12.97 -7.64
N GLY A 78 -5.81 12.64 -7.57
CA GLY A 78 -4.81 13.47 -6.91
C GLY A 78 -3.41 12.88 -6.93
N GLN A 79 -2.52 13.54 -6.22
CA GLN A 79 -1.12 13.12 -6.04
C GLN A 79 -0.72 13.31 -4.58
N VAL A 80 0.14 12.41 -4.10
CA VAL A 80 0.78 12.49 -2.80
C VAL A 80 2.28 12.66 -3.03
N ILE A 81 2.87 13.65 -2.37
CA ILE A 81 4.32 13.83 -2.36
C ILE A 81 4.83 13.37 -1.01
N ARG A 82 5.75 12.42 -1.02
CA ARG A 82 6.38 11.91 0.19
C ARG A 82 7.87 12.23 0.17
N CYS A 83 8.37 12.73 1.29
CA CYS A 83 9.79 12.95 1.51
C CYS A 83 10.23 12.15 2.74
N ILE A 84 11.20 11.29 2.58
CA ILE A 84 11.82 10.52 3.67
C ILE A 84 13.15 11.17 3.98
N CYS A 85 13.29 11.70 5.21
CA CYS A 85 14.51 12.36 5.67
C CYS A 85 15.19 11.49 6.74
N LEU A 86 16.43 11.09 6.49
CA LEU A 86 17.29 10.50 7.51
C LEU A 86 18.14 11.63 8.12
N MET A 87 17.99 11.83 9.41
CA MET A 87 18.61 12.94 10.13
C MET A 87 19.66 12.41 11.11
N ASN A 88 20.72 13.17 11.31
CA ASN A 88 21.79 12.86 12.26
C ASN A 88 21.63 13.59 13.61
N HIS A 89 20.50 14.23 13.83
CA HIS A 89 20.15 14.93 15.05
C HIS A 89 18.66 14.73 15.38
N PRO A 90 18.27 14.86 16.65
CA PRO A 90 16.86 14.81 17.04
C PRO A 90 16.04 15.88 16.34
N ILE A 91 14.77 15.59 16.11
CA ILE A 91 13.83 16.54 15.52
C ILE A 91 13.44 17.55 16.61
N PRO A 92 13.60 18.88 16.37
CA PRO A 92 13.25 19.90 17.35
C PRO A 92 11.77 19.82 17.76
N ASN A 93 11.49 20.12 19.04
CA ASN A 93 10.14 20.17 19.61
C ASN A 93 9.35 18.83 19.60
N THR A 94 10.03 17.69 19.52
CA THR A 94 9.42 16.36 19.52
C THR A 94 9.79 15.52 20.75
N ASN A 95 10.34 16.11 21.83
CA ASN A 95 10.87 15.42 22.99
C ASN A 95 11.91 14.34 22.60
N ASN A 96 12.82 14.68 21.69
CA ASN A 96 13.86 13.80 21.15
C ASN A 96 13.28 12.51 20.52
N ALA A 97 12.15 12.61 19.85
CA ALA A 97 11.58 11.47 19.17
C ALA A 97 12.54 10.93 18.10
N LEU A 98 12.66 9.59 18.02
CA LEU A 98 13.50 8.91 17.03
C LEU A 98 12.86 8.90 15.63
N SER A 99 11.54 9.10 15.56
CA SER A 99 10.81 9.24 14.30
C SER A 99 9.66 10.22 14.48
N CYS A 100 9.35 10.93 13.41
CA CYS A 100 8.25 11.89 13.36
C CYS A 100 7.64 11.86 11.96
N GLN A 101 6.33 11.94 11.91
CA GLN A 101 5.61 12.12 10.66
C GLN A 101 4.97 13.50 10.64
N ILE A 102 5.19 14.22 9.56
CA ILE A 102 4.59 15.53 9.33
C ILE A 102 3.63 15.42 8.16
N ILE A 103 2.36 15.65 8.42
CA ILE A 103 1.32 15.71 7.39
C ILE A 103 1.00 17.17 7.13
N ILE A 104 1.16 17.60 5.89
CA ILE A 104 0.88 18.98 5.48
C ILE A 104 -0.34 18.97 4.55
N PRO A 105 -1.56 19.19 5.08
CA PRO A 105 -2.75 19.25 4.28
C PRO A 105 -2.72 20.43 3.32
N GLN A 106 -3.20 20.21 2.10
CA GLN A 106 -3.20 21.21 1.05
C GLN A 106 -3.92 22.51 1.44
N LYS A 107 -5.03 22.38 2.17
CA LYS A 107 -5.80 23.54 2.66
C LYS A 107 -4.96 24.49 3.52
N GLN A 108 -4.01 23.96 4.30
CA GLN A 108 -3.11 24.77 5.13
C GLN A 108 -2.10 25.59 4.29
N LEU A 109 -1.81 25.15 3.08
CA LEU A 109 -0.90 25.83 2.16
C LEU A 109 -1.63 26.76 1.18
N GLY A 110 -2.94 26.93 1.30
CA GLY A 110 -3.74 27.77 0.40
C GLY A 110 -3.79 27.27 -1.05
N ARG A 111 -3.43 26.02 -1.32
CA ARG A 111 -3.45 25.45 -2.67
C ARG A 111 -4.87 25.01 -3.05
N LYS A 112 -5.27 25.30 -4.29
CA LYS A 112 -6.65 25.10 -4.77
C LYS A 112 -6.92 23.76 -5.44
N SER A 113 -5.92 22.92 -5.70
CA SER A 113 -6.10 21.65 -6.45
C SER A 113 -5.37 20.47 -5.82
N GLY A 114 -6.05 19.32 -5.72
CA GLY A 114 -5.56 18.00 -5.36
C GLY A 114 -5.52 17.75 -3.84
N ASN A 115 -5.99 16.62 -3.41
CA ASN A 115 -5.79 16.14 -2.03
C ASN A 115 -4.42 15.50 -1.91
N TYR A 116 -3.54 16.08 -1.10
CA TYR A 116 -2.25 15.48 -0.79
C TYR A 116 -2.26 14.97 0.64
N TYR A 117 -1.99 13.70 0.79
CA TYR A 117 -1.66 13.09 2.06
C TYR A 117 -0.18 12.74 2.02
N LEU A 118 0.59 13.26 2.96
CA LEU A 118 1.95 12.80 3.20
C LEU A 118 1.88 11.70 4.23
N ASP A 119 2.17 10.48 3.83
CA ASP A 119 2.28 9.35 4.72
C ASP A 119 3.76 9.04 4.96
N LYS A 120 4.20 9.22 6.22
CA LYS A 120 5.48 8.91 6.87
C LYS A 120 6.61 9.87 6.68
#